data_d0eb3e5fa1a143b4f555a7df4b0361a1
#
_entry.id   d0eb3e5fa1a143b4f555a7df4b0361a1
#
_cell.length_a   1.000
_cell.length_b   1.000
_cell.length_c   1.000
_cell.angle_alpha   90.00
_cell.angle_beta   90.00
_cell.angle_gamma   90.00
#
_symmetry.space_group_name_H-M   'P 1'
#
loop_
_entity.id
_entity.type
_entity.pdbx_description
1 polymer ?
#
loop_
_entity_poly.entity_id
_entity_poly.type
_entity_poly.pdbx_seq_one_letter_code
_entity_poly.pdbx_strand_id
1 'polypeptide(L)'
;MMIDTNVKGLLYVSREVLQTMVKNNSGHIINIGSIAGKEVYPKGNIYCASKFVVDAISQGMRIDLNKHNIKVSQINPGLVETNFSMVRFKDDKERSKAVYKDVNPLVSEDIANVIDYVISSPENVNISDITVLAKSQASSTVINRD
;
A
#
# COMPACT_ATOMS: atom_id res chain seq x y z
N MET A 1 9.41 15.69 -2.66
CA MET A 1 9.85 14.40 -2.05
C MET A 1 8.73 13.36 -1.93
N MET A 2 7.60 13.58 -1.22
CA MET A 2 6.55 12.54 -1.08
C MET A 2 5.92 12.12 -2.43
N ILE A 3 5.54 13.06 -3.26
CA ILE A 3 5.02 12.78 -4.61
C ILE A 3 6.09 12.13 -5.50
N ASP A 4 7.34 12.57 -5.39
CA ASP A 4 8.43 11.99 -6.19
C ASP A 4 8.67 10.53 -5.81
N THR A 5 8.62 10.20 -4.52
CA THR A 5 8.80 8.81 -4.04
C THR A 5 7.57 7.95 -4.32
N ASN A 6 6.39 8.38 -3.86
CA ASN A 6 5.20 7.53 -3.87
C ASN A 6 4.55 7.42 -5.25
N VAL A 7 4.72 8.42 -6.11
CA VAL A 7 4.07 8.47 -7.44
C VAL A 7 5.10 8.28 -8.55
N LYS A 8 6.05 9.21 -8.70
CA LYS A 8 7.04 9.12 -9.79
C LYS A 8 7.94 7.90 -9.65
N GLY A 9 8.40 7.59 -8.42
CA GLY A 9 9.22 6.41 -8.13
C GLY A 9 8.49 5.12 -8.51
N LEU A 10 7.20 4.99 -8.14
CA LEU A 10 6.37 3.87 -8.55
C LEU A 10 6.32 3.74 -10.09
N LEU A 11 6.04 4.82 -10.79
CA LEU A 11 5.94 4.81 -12.26
C LEU A 11 7.28 4.46 -12.93
N TYR A 12 8.40 4.97 -12.42
CA TYR A 12 9.72 4.66 -12.99
C TYR A 12 10.09 3.19 -12.82
N VAL A 13 9.91 2.64 -11.62
CA VAL A 13 10.18 1.21 -11.37
C VAL A 13 9.25 0.34 -12.20
N SER A 14 7.95 0.66 -12.22
CA SER A 14 6.96 -0.09 -13.00
C SER A 14 7.32 -0.10 -14.47
N ARG A 15 7.70 1.03 -15.06
CA ARG A 15 8.11 1.12 -16.46
C ARG A 15 9.24 0.16 -16.81
N GLU A 16 10.25 0.07 -15.93
CA GLU A 16 11.41 -0.79 -16.18
C GLU A 16 11.08 -2.28 -16.05
N VAL A 17 10.35 -2.68 -15.00
CA VAL A 17 10.02 -4.10 -14.80
C VAL A 17 8.99 -4.60 -15.81
N LEU A 18 8.07 -3.74 -16.24
CA LEU A 18 7.03 -4.09 -17.21
C LEU A 18 7.59 -4.49 -18.58
N GLN A 19 8.72 -3.95 -19.01
CA GLN A 19 9.34 -4.35 -20.28
C GLN A 19 9.62 -5.87 -20.30
N THR A 20 10.13 -6.41 -19.21
CA THR A 20 10.42 -7.85 -19.08
C THR A 20 9.13 -8.65 -18.92
N MET A 21 8.20 -8.21 -18.10
CA MET A 21 6.94 -8.93 -17.86
C MET A 21 6.09 -9.01 -19.13
N VAL A 22 5.98 -7.93 -19.89
CA VAL A 22 5.23 -7.91 -21.17
C VAL A 22 5.90 -8.82 -22.20
N LYS A 23 7.25 -8.79 -22.31
CA LYS A 23 7.99 -9.68 -23.21
C LYS A 23 7.77 -11.16 -22.87
N ASN A 24 7.70 -11.49 -21.58
CA ASN A 24 7.50 -12.85 -21.10
C ASN A 24 6.02 -13.25 -21.06
N ASN A 25 5.11 -12.32 -21.33
CA ASN A 25 3.65 -12.51 -21.21
C ASN A 25 3.23 -13.11 -19.86
N SER A 26 3.90 -12.70 -18.78
CA SER A 26 3.67 -13.19 -17.42
C SER A 26 4.28 -12.24 -16.39
N GLY A 27 3.62 -12.10 -15.27
CA GLY A 27 4.13 -11.31 -14.14
C GLY A 27 3.06 -11.03 -13.09
N HIS A 28 3.52 -10.54 -11.94
CA HIS A 28 2.63 -10.06 -10.89
C HIS A 28 3.23 -8.80 -10.25
N ILE A 29 2.51 -7.71 -10.33
CA ILE A 29 2.84 -6.45 -9.65
C ILE A 29 2.00 -6.36 -8.38
N ILE A 30 2.64 -6.09 -7.26
CA ILE A 30 1.97 -5.83 -5.99
C ILE A 30 2.36 -4.44 -5.51
N ASN A 31 1.42 -3.51 -5.57
CA ASN A 31 1.61 -2.15 -5.10
C ASN A 31 1.21 -2.02 -3.63
N ILE A 32 2.04 -1.38 -2.84
CA ILE A 32 1.70 -1.07 -1.45
C ILE A 32 1.00 0.29 -1.41
N GLY A 33 -0.31 0.21 -1.31
CA GLY A 33 -1.19 1.35 -1.10
C GLY A 33 -1.22 1.82 0.36
N SER A 34 -2.39 2.14 0.84
CA SER A 34 -2.71 2.45 2.24
C SER A 34 -4.22 2.63 2.36
N ILE A 35 -4.78 2.46 3.56
CA ILE A 35 -6.13 2.96 3.87
C ILE A 35 -6.26 4.47 3.53
N ALA A 36 -5.17 5.23 3.62
CA ALA A 36 -5.10 6.63 3.20
C ALA A 36 -5.31 6.86 1.70
N GLY A 37 -5.30 5.81 0.89
CA GLY A 37 -5.69 5.84 -0.53
C GLY A 37 -7.17 5.51 -0.76
N LYS A 38 -7.92 5.20 0.30
CA LYS A 38 -9.36 4.92 0.28
C LYS A 38 -10.15 5.99 1.04
N GLU A 39 -9.53 6.62 2.03
CA GLU A 39 -10.12 7.65 2.89
C GLU A 39 -9.12 8.77 3.14
N VAL A 40 -9.64 9.96 3.44
CA VAL A 40 -8.81 11.09 3.86
C VAL A 40 -8.95 11.35 5.36
N TYR A 41 -7.90 11.92 5.95
CA TYR A 41 -7.90 12.29 7.36
C TYR A 41 -7.24 13.66 7.59
N PRO A 42 -7.56 14.35 8.69
CA PRO A 42 -7.02 15.68 8.98
C PRO A 42 -5.49 15.71 8.95
N LYS A 43 -4.92 16.74 8.33
CA LYS A 43 -3.45 16.94 8.18
C LYS A 43 -2.75 15.87 7.34
N GLY A 44 -3.49 15.00 6.63
CA GLY A 44 -2.97 13.94 5.76
C GLY A 44 -3.09 14.21 4.27
N ASN A 45 -3.57 15.39 3.84
CA ASN A 45 -4.01 15.66 2.48
C ASN A 45 -2.99 15.25 1.38
N ILE A 46 -1.73 15.62 1.47
CA ILE A 46 -0.72 15.27 0.45
C ILE A 46 -0.40 13.77 0.47
N TYR A 47 -0.31 13.16 1.67
CA TYR A 47 -0.10 11.72 1.77
C TYR A 47 -1.30 10.95 1.21
N CYS A 48 -2.52 11.31 1.62
CA CYS A 48 -3.74 10.71 1.09
C CYS A 48 -3.78 10.87 -0.44
N ALA A 49 -3.58 12.08 -0.97
CA ALA A 49 -3.54 12.31 -2.41
C ALA A 49 -2.54 11.39 -3.11
N SER A 50 -1.31 11.23 -2.57
CA SER A 50 -0.32 10.33 -3.15
C SER A 50 -0.78 8.87 -3.16
N LYS A 51 -1.50 8.41 -2.14
CA LYS A 51 -2.01 7.04 -2.04
C LYS A 51 -3.27 6.80 -2.88
N PHE A 52 -4.12 7.80 -3.06
CA PHE A 52 -5.19 7.76 -4.06
C PHE A 52 -4.63 7.65 -5.49
N VAL A 53 -3.52 8.34 -5.77
CA VAL A 53 -2.84 8.20 -7.07
C VAL A 53 -2.29 6.78 -7.25
N VAL A 54 -1.71 6.16 -6.22
CA VAL A 54 -1.27 4.74 -6.28
C VAL A 54 -2.43 3.82 -6.57
N ASP A 55 -3.60 4.07 -5.98
CA ASP A 55 -4.82 3.29 -6.26
C ASP A 55 -5.24 3.42 -7.73
N ALA A 56 -5.33 4.63 -8.24
CA ALA A 56 -5.68 4.88 -9.65
C ALA A 56 -4.67 4.25 -10.62
N ILE A 57 -3.36 4.37 -10.33
CA ILE A 57 -2.30 3.73 -11.12
C ILE A 57 -2.45 2.21 -11.11
N SER A 58 -2.72 1.60 -9.96
CA SER A 58 -2.89 0.14 -9.85
C SER A 58 -4.09 -0.34 -10.66
N GLN A 59 -5.19 0.40 -10.64
CA GLN A 59 -6.38 0.10 -11.44
C GLN A 59 -6.08 0.25 -12.95
N GLY A 60 -5.42 1.32 -13.37
CA GLY A 60 -5.01 1.54 -14.76
C GLY A 60 -4.07 0.45 -15.26
N MET A 61 -3.04 0.11 -14.49
CA MET A 61 -2.14 -1.00 -14.82
C MET A 61 -2.89 -2.32 -15.01
N ARG A 62 -3.89 -2.62 -14.18
CA ARG A 62 -4.69 -3.85 -14.29
C ARG A 62 -5.45 -3.91 -15.60
N ILE A 63 -5.99 -2.78 -16.04
CA ILE A 63 -6.69 -2.67 -17.34
C ILE A 63 -5.71 -2.84 -18.50
N ASP A 64 -4.61 -2.10 -18.49
CA ASP A 64 -3.66 -2.06 -19.60
C ASP A 64 -2.89 -3.37 -19.80
N LEU A 65 -2.60 -4.08 -18.70
CA LEU A 65 -1.77 -5.27 -18.67
C LEU A 65 -2.57 -6.60 -18.75
N ASN A 66 -3.89 -6.52 -18.72
CA ASN A 66 -4.76 -7.70 -18.78
C ASN A 66 -4.42 -8.62 -19.99
N LYS A 67 -4.22 -8.03 -21.17
CA LYS A 67 -3.87 -8.75 -22.39
C LYS A 67 -2.48 -9.42 -22.37
N HIS A 68 -1.66 -9.15 -21.37
CA HIS A 68 -0.29 -9.68 -21.22
C HIS A 68 -0.17 -10.71 -20.12
N ASN A 69 -1.28 -11.26 -19.60
CA ASN A 69 -1.30 -12.22 -18.49
C ASN A 69 -0.53 -11.73 -17.27
N ILE A 70 -0.54 -10.43 -17.00
CA ILE A 70 0.12 -9.81 -15.85
C ILE A 70 -0.92 -9.48 -14.79
N LYS A 71 -0.77 -10.05 -13.60
CA LYS A 71 -1.61 -9.73 -12.45
C LYS A 71 -1.16 -8.40 -11.83
N VAL A 72 -2.13 -7.62 -11.35
CA VAL A 72 -1.85 -6.38 -10.60
C VAL A 72 -2.71 -6.34 -9.35
N SER A 73 -2.07 -6.37 -8.21
CA SER A 73 -2.67 -6.33 -6.89
C SER A 73 -2.29 -5.07 -6.14
N GLN A 74 -3.13 -4.66 -5.22
CA GLN A 74 -2.84 -3.58 -4.28
C GLN A 74 -3.15 -4.03 -2.86
N ILE A 75 -2.20 -3.82 -1.95
CA ILE A 75 -2.38 -4.05 -0.53
C ILE A 75 -2.44 -2.70 0.17
N ASN A 76 -3.48 -2.46 0.95
CA ASN A 76 -3.75 -1.19 1.62
C ASN A 76 -3.67 -1.37 3.14
N PRO A 77 -2.47 -1.26 3.73
CA PRO A 77 -2.32 -1.34 5.17
C PRO A 77 -2.97 -0.15 5.89
N GLY A 78 -3.50 -0.42 7.06
CA GLY A 78 -3.86 0.58 8.05
C GLY A 78 -2.65 0.98 8.90
N LEU A 79 -2.83 0.89 10.23
CA LEU A 79 -1.82 1.26 11.22
C LEU A 79 -0.81 0.12 11.40
N VAL A 80 0.36 0.24 10.78
CA VAL A 80 1.48 -0.70 10.90
C VAL A 80 2.62 -0.04 11.67
N GLU A 81 3.10 -0.68 12.72
CA GLU A 81 4.25 -0.20 13.47
C GLU A 81 5.55 -0.47 12.70
N THR A 82 6.14 0.60 12.21
CA THR A 82 7.40 0.59 11.44
C THR A 82 8.14 1.91 11.63
N ASN A 83 9.30 2.05 11.01
CA ASN A 83 10.03 3.32 10.97
C ASN A 83 9.30 4.45 10.19
N PHE A 84 8.15 4.15 9.57
CA PHE A 84 7.39 5.14 8.82
C PHE A 84 7.01 6.36 9.63
N SER A 85 6.54 6.18 10.87
CA SER A 85 6.17 7.28 11.76
C SER A 85 7.37 8.16 12.13
N MET A 86 8.55 7.56 12.34
CA MET A 86 9.78 8.31 12.59
C MET A 86 10.16 9.20 11.40
N VAL A 87 10.17 8.63 10.20
CA VAL A 87 10.47 9.36 8.96
C VAL A 87 9.42 10.46 8.70
N ARG A 88 8.15 10.14 8.90
CA ARG A 88 7.03 11.08 8.69
C ARG A 88 7.12 12.29 9.62
N PHE A 89 7.50 12.09 10.86
CA PHE A 89 7.58 13.16 11.87
C PHE A 89 8.99 13.72 12.05
N LYS A 90 9.92 13.45 11.11
CA LYS A 90 11.28 13.99 11.09
C LYS A 90 12.02 13.70 12.40
N ASP A 91 12.00 12.45 12.84
CA ASP A 91 12.63 11.94 14.06
C ASP A 91 12.06 12.48 15.38
N ASP A 92 10.88 13.08 15.37
CA ASP A 92 10.12 13.40 16.58
C ASP A 92 9.60 12.09 17.22
N LYS A 93 10.37 11.59 18.18
CA LYS A 93 10.12 10.32 18.86
C LYS A 93 8.82 10.30 19.64
N GLU A 94 8.49 11.39 20.32
CA GLU A 94 7.28 11.48 21.15
C GLU A 94 6.04 11.42 20.26
N ARG A 95 6.05 12.16 19.19
CA ARG A 95 4.94 12.17 18.22
C ARG A 95 4.81 10.84 17.47
N SER A 96 5.94 10.21 17.17
CA SER A 96 5.94 8.89 16.52
C SER A 96 5.38 7.80 17.43
N LYS A 97 5.76 7.79 18.72
CA LYS A 97 5.22 6.87 19.72
C LYS A 97 3.73 7.10 19.99
N ALA A 98 3.29 8.37 20.04
CA ALA A 98 1.90 8.72 20.28
C ALA A 98 0.92 8.14 19.24
N VAL A 99 1.39 7.83 18.02
CA VAL A 99 0.59 7.16 16.99
C VAL A 99 0.12 5.79 17.46
N TYR A 100 1.00 5.03 18.12
CA TYR A 100 0.77 3.63 18.53
C TYR A 100 0.37 3.49 19.99
N LYS A 101 0.27 4.61 20.73
CA LYS A 101 -0.09 4.59 22.15
C LYS A 101 -1.47 3.95 22.35
N ASP A 102 -1.56 3.00 23.27
CA ASP A 102 -2.79 2.30 23.67
C ASP A 102 -3.49 1.64 22.44
N VAL A 103 -2.70 1.11 21.50
CA VAL A 103 -3.17 0.39 20.32
C VAL A 103 -2.27 -0.84 20.11
N ASN A 104 -2.85 -1.96 19.74
CA ASN A 104 -2.10 -3.11 19.20
C ASN A 104 -2.07 -2.99 17.66
N PRO A 105 -1.02 -2.36 17.07
CA PRO A 105 -0.94 -2.13 15.63
C PRO A 105 -0.60 -3.43 14.88
N LEU A 106 -0.74 -3.39 13.56
CA LEU A 106 -0.13 -4.39 12.69
C LEU A 106 1.39 -4.27 12.75
N VAL A 107 2.07 -5.36 12.45
CA VAL A 107 3.53 -5.39 12.25
C VAL A 107 3.86 -5.73 10.78
N SER A 108 5.13 -5.58 10.40
CA SER A 108 5.57 -5.82 9.02
C SER A 108 5.26 -7.24 8.55
N GLU A 109 5.36 -8.22 9.45
CA GLU A 109 5.07 -9.63 9.21
C GLU A 109 3.61 -9.87 8.81
N ASP A 110 2.66 -9.12 9.38
CA ASP A 110 1.25 -9.24 9.00
C ASP A 110 1.04 -8.86 7.53
N ILE A 111 1.73 -7.82 7.07
CA ILE A 111 1.66 -7.39 5.68
C ILE A 111 2.41 -8.37 4.76
N ALA A 112 3.55 -8.90 5.19
CA ALA A 112 4.30 -9.90 4.45
C ALA A 112 3.48 -11.18 4.24
N ASN A 113 2.74 -11.64 5.25
CA ASN A 113 1.85 -12.80 5.15
C ASN A 113 0.72 -12.56 4.14
N VAL A 114 0.17 -11.35 4.09
CA VAL A 114 -0.84 -10.99 3.08
C VAL A 114 -0.24 -10.96 1.68
N ILE A 115 0.98 -10.46 1.52
CA ILE A 115 1.70 -10.48 0.23
C ILE A 115 1.92 -11.94 -0.21
N ASP A 116 2.37 -12.82 0.67
CA ASP A 116 2.58 -14.22 0.38
C ASP A 116 1.28 -14.91 -0.06
N TYR A 117 0.17 -14.67 0.66
CA TYR A 117 -1.15 -15.15 0.27
C TYR A 117 -1.55 -14.70 -1.14
N VAL A 118 -1.31 -13.43 -1.48
CA VAL A 118 -1.63 -12.87 -2.80
C VAL A 118 -0.77 -13.50 -3.89
N ILE A 119 0.52 -13.69 -3.64
CA ILE A 119 1.45 -14.32 -4.60
C ILE A 119 1.09 -15.79 -4.84
N SER A 120 0.74 -16.51 -3.78
CA SER A 120 0.41 -17.94 -3.80
C SER A 120 -0.97 -18.25 -4.42
N SER A 121 -1.73 -17.23 -4.79
CA SER A 121 -3.05 -17.42 -5.42
C SER A 121 -2.90 -18.08 -6.80
N PRO A 122 -3.85 -18.95 -7.20
CA PRO A 122 -3.83 -19.63 -8.50
C PRO A 122 -3.64 -18.68 -9.67
N GLU A 123 -3.11 -19.17 -10.78
CA GLU A 123 -2.76 -18.33 -11.95
C GLU A 123 -3.96 -17.56 -12.49
N ASN A 124 -5.13 -18.16 -12.51
CA ASN A 124 -6.38 -17.55 -12.96
C ASN A 124 -7.03 -16.60 -11.94
N VAL A 125 -6.43 -16.47 -10.75
CA VAL A 125 -6.94 -15.60 -9.68
C VAL A 125 -6.08 -14.35 -9.56
N ASN A 126 -6.69 -13.19 -9.73
CA ASN A 126 -6.08 -11.89 -9.45
C ASN A 126 -6.79 -11.23 -8.26
N ILE A 127 -6.18 -11.30 -7.09
CA ILE A 127 -6.65 -10.57 -5.90
C ILE A 127 -6.29 -9.11 -6.11
N SER A 128 -7.26 -8.33 -6.54
CA SER A 128 -7.00 -6.98 -7.07
C SER A 128 -6.73 -5.93 -6.00
N ASP A 129 -7.37 -6.07 -4.82
CA ASP A 129 -7.29 -5.07 -3.75
C ASP A 129 -7.57 -5.73 -2.39
N ILE A 130 -6.71 -5.48 -1.41
CA ILE A 130 -6.89 -5.94 -0.04
C ILE A 130 -6.60 -4.78 0.91
N THR A 131 -7.55 -4.48 1.80
CA THR A 131 -7.31 -3.58 2.93
C THR A 131 -7.09 -4.41 4.20
N VAL A 132 -6.01 -4.12 4.92
CA VAL A 132 -5.61 -4.82 6.14
C VAL A 132 -5.55 -3.82 7.28
N LEU A 133 -6.39 -4.00 8.28
CA LEU A 133 -6.49 -3.11 9.43
C LEU A 133 -6.12 -3.84 10.72
N ALA A 134 -5.53 -3.13 11.67
CA ALA A 134 -5.46 -3.61 13.04
C ALA A 134 -6.89 -3.85 13.58
N LYS A 135 -7.10 -4.85 14.40
CA LYS A 135 -8.44 -5.19 14.95
C LYS A 135 -9.12 -3.99 15.61
N SER A 136 -8.35 -3.13 16.24
CA SER A 136 -8.83 -1.91 16.91
C SER A 136 -9.09 -0.74 15.96
N GLN A 137 -8.71 -0.84 14.69
CA GLN A 137 -8.86 0.22 13.69
C GLN A 137 -10.08 -0.03 12.79
N ALA A 138 -11.06 0.85 12.83
CA ALA A 138 -12.24 0.80 11.95
C ALA A 138 -12.10 1.69 10.71
N SER A 139 -11.33 2.79 10.80
CA SER A 139 -11.04 3.70 9.69
C SER A 139 -9.70 4.41 9.91
N SER A 140 -9.34 5.31 9.02
CA SER A 140 -8.12 6.13 9.19
C SER A 140 -8.17 7.06 10.42
N THR A 141 -9.36 7.31 10.96
CA THR A 141 -9.59 8.22 12.09
C THR A 141 -10.26 7.58 13.29
N VAL A 142 -10.88 6.42 13.11
CA VAL A 142 -11.60 5.70 14.17
C VAL A 142 -10.75 4.52 14.62
N ILE A 143 -10.10 4.68 15.78
CA ILE A 143 -9.25 3.68 16.39
C ILE A 143 -9.68 3.54 17.85
N ASN A 144 -10.03 2.33 18.26
CA ASN A 144 -10.25 2.01 19.68
C ASN A 144 -8.90 1.95 20.39
N ARG A 145 -8.78 2.68 21.50
CA ARG A 145 -7.58 2.74 22.33
C ARG A 145 -7.97 2.26 23.73
N ASP A 146 -7.29 1.25 24.19
CA ASP A 146 -7.50 0.68 25.52
C ASP A 146 -6.88 1.55 26.62
#